data_479948c69ef26c4a20210595e2b403e4
#
_entry.id   479948c69ef26c4a20210595e2b403e4
#
_cell.length_a   1.000
_cell.length_b   1.000
_cell.length_c   1.000
_cell.angle_alpha   90.00
_cell.angle_beta   90.00
_cell.angle_gamma   90.00
#
_symmetry.space_group_name_H-M   'P 1'
#
loop_
_entity.id
_entity.type
_entity.pdbx_description
1 polymer ?
#
loop_
_entity_poly.entity_id
_entity_poly.type
_entity_poly.pdbx_seq_one_letter_code
_entity_poly.pdbx_strand_id
1 'polypeptide(L)'
;MIIELIKESEIQEVCDMVIRACKYSDFAKFYPAQYFYCTYDEIKMKMDNGHFYVFKDNGKIIGCGGIAAYWDSLTESWIHTVFVAPEYQRNGVGKKIIEFLENDEYAKRANRIEIHSAMSAIPFYRKLGYEHKDRQLIYADGHFDLEKFV
;
A
#
# COMPACT_ATOMS: atom_id res chain seq x y z
N MET A 1 -8.83 -15.76 6.12
CA MET A 1 -8.21 -14.88 5.10
C MET A 1 -6.89 -15.49 4.67
N ILE A 2 -6.69 -15.58 3.36
CA ILE A 2 -5.47 -16.15 2.77
C ILE A 2 -4.62 -14.99 2.25
N ILE A 3 -3.31 -15.04 2.54
CA ILE A 3 -2.35 -14.03 2.10
C ILE A 3 -1.30 -14.73 1.26
N GLU A 4 -1.08 -14.27 0.03
CA GLU A 4 -0.10 -14.87 -0.87
C GLU A 4 0.47 -13.85 -1.84
N LEU A 5 1.63 -14.17 -2.40
CA LEU A 5 2.22 -13.37 -3.46
C LEU A 5 1.28 -13.34 -4.66
N ILE A 6 1.15 -12.17 -5.28
CA ILE A 6 0.31 -11.99 -6.45
C ILE A 6 0.78 -12.87 -7.61
N LYS A 7 -0.18 -13.42 -8.35
CA LYS A 7 0.08 -14.08 -9.63
C LYS A 7 -0.21 -13.10 -10.77
N GLU A 8 0.49 -13.24 -11.88
CA GLU A 8 0.27 -12.37 -13.02
C GLU A 8 -1.20 -12.38 -13.47
N SER A 9 -1.86 -13.55 -13.40
CA SER A 9 -3.28 -13.68 -13.72
C SER A 9 -4.23 -12.91 -12.80
N GLU A 10 -3.73 -12.40 -11.67
CA GLU A 10 -4.54 -11.67 -10.69
C GLU A 10 -4.39 -10.16 -10.79
N ILE A 11 -3.50 -9.67 -11.65
CA ILE A 11 -3.20 -8.24 -11.75
C ILE A 11 -4.44 -7.42 -12.08
N GLN A 12 -5.26 -7.88 -13.03
CA GLN A 12 -6.46 -7.13 -13.41
C GLN A 12 -7.48 -7.06 -12.26
N GLU A 13 -7.65 -8.13 -11.52
CA GLU A 13 -8.55 -8.10 -10.35
C GLU A 13 -8.06 -7.11 -9.29
N VAL A 14 -6.75 -7.04 -9.07
CA VAL A 14 -6.16 -6.05 -8.17
C VAL A 14 -6.44 -4.63 -8.67
N CYS A 15 -6.21 -4.36 -9.96
CA CYS A 15 -6.47 -3.04 -10.53
C CYS A 15 -7.93 -2.63 -10.35
N ASP A 16 -8.85 -3.52 -10.63
CA ASP A 16 -10.29 -3.25 -10.47
C ASP A 16 -10.65 -2.96 -9.01
N MET A 17 -10.08 -3.70 -8.08
CA MET A 17 -10.29 -3.50 -6.65
C MET A 17 -9.72 -2.16 -6.18
N VAL A 18 -8.51 -1.79 -6.63
CA VAL A 18 -7.88 -0.51 -6.27
C VAL A 18 -8.71 0.67 -6.76
N ILE A 19 -9.18 0.62 -8.01
CA ILE A 19 -10.03 1.69 -8.57
C ILE A 19 -11.32 1.83 -7.75
N ARG A 20 -11.98 0.72 -7.40
CA ARG A 20 -13.16 0.74 -6.53
C ARG A 20 -12.84 1.31 -5.16
N ALA A 21 -11.71 0.93 -4.59
CA ALA A 21 -11.28 1.43 -3.29
C ALA A 21 -11.10 2.96 -3.30
N CYS A 22 -10.51 3.50 -4.37
CA CYS A 22 -10.38 4.96 -4.52
C CYS A 22 -11.73 5.64 -4.63
N LYS A 23 -12.60 5.11 -5.49
CA LYS A 23 -13.88 5.74 -5.84
C LYS A 23 -14.88 5.73 -4.67
N TYR A 24 -14.91 4.68 -3.87
CA TYR A 24 -15.95 4.46 -2.86
C TYR A 24 -15.43 4.51 -1.42
N SER A 25 -14.39 5.30 -1.17
CA SER A 25 -13.82 5.47 0.16
C SER A 25 -13.54 6.94 0.47
N ASP A 26 -12.92 7.20 1.62
CA ASP A 26 -12.53 8.56 2.01
C ASP A 26 -11.53 9.18 1.03
N PHE A 27 -10.82 8.38 0.24
CA PHE A 27 -9.93 8.87 -0.81
C PHE A 27 -10.66 9.82 -1.76
N ALA A 28 -11.87 9.48 -2.16
CA ALA A 28 -12.67 10.29 -3.09
C ALA A 28 -13.08 11.65 -2.51
N LYS A 29 -13.01 11.84 -1.19
CA LYS A 29 -13.30 13.12 -0.56
C LYS A 29 -12.17 14.14 -0.75
N PHE A 30 -10.96 13.66 -1.02
CA PHE A 30 -9.75 14.48 -1.12
C PHE A 30 -9.16 14.54 -2.51
N TYR A 31 -9.50 13.58 -3.38
CA TYR A 31 -8.90 13.47 -4.71
C TYR A 31 -9.96 13.39 -5.80
N PRO A 32 -9.78 14.09 -6.93
CA PRO A 32 -10.68 13.98 -8.08
C PRO A 32 -10.49 12.65 -8.81
N ALA A 33 -11.43 12.33 -9.69
CA ALA A 33 -11.49 11.05 -10.38
C ALA A 33 -10.23 10.71 -11.18
N GLN A 34 -9.46 11.69 -11.61
CA GLN A 34 -8.20 11.46 -12.34
C GLN A 34 -7.16 10.70 -11.53
N TYR A 35 -7.30 10.66 -10.20
CA TYR A 35 -6.44 9.88 -9.32
C TYR A 35 -6.96 8.46 -9.07
N PHE A 36 -8.14 8.10 -9.60
CA PHE A 36 -8.72 6.76 -9.43
C PHE A 36 -8.23 5.87 -10.55
N TYR A 37 -6.96 5.50 -10.51
CA TYR A 37 -6.40 4.65 -11.55
C TYR A 37 -5.45 3.62 -10.97
N CYS A 38 -5.34 2.51 -11.70
CA CYS A 38 -4.36 1.47 -11.43
C CYS A 38 -4.18 0.72 -12.75
N THR A 39 -2.95 0.64 -13.23
CA THR A 39 -2.67 0.01 -14.52
C THR A 39 -2.01 -1.35 -14.35
N TYR A 40 -2.25 -2.24 -15.32
CA TYR A 40 -1.62 -3.55 -15.37
C TYR A 40 -0.08 -3.44 -15.31
N ASP A 41 0.48 -2.57 -16.14
CA ASP A 41 1.95 -2.43 -16.24
C ASP A 41 2.57 -1.95 -14.93
N GLU A 42 1.90 -1.06 -14.22
CA GLU A 42 2.37 -0.57 -12.93
C GLU A 42 2.43 -1.69 -11.88
N ILE A 43 1.37 -2.49 -11.79
CA ILE A 43 1.34 -3.62 -10.84
C ILE A 43 2.34 -4.69 -11.25
N LYS A 44 2.47 -4.98 -12.55
CA LYS A 44 3.46 -5.94 -13.06
C LYS A 44 4.88 -5.52 -12.69
N MET A 45 5.20 -4.24 -12.84
CA MET A 45 6.50 -3.71 -12.45
C MET A 45 6.74 -3.89 -10.95
N LYS A 46 5.74 -3.61 -10.13
CA LYS A 46 5.84 -3.76 -8.66
C LYS A 46 5.96 -5.23 -8.26
N MET A 47 5.27 -6.12 -8.97
CA MET A 47 5.40 -7.56 -8.76
C MET A 47 6.83 -8.04 -9.05
N ASP A 48 7.43 -7.53 -10.13
CA ASP A 48 8.75 -7.97 -10.59
C ASP A 48 9.90 -7.38 -9.76
N ASN A 49 9.70 -6.23 -9.11
CA ASN A 49 10.75 -5.49 -8.41
C ASN A 49 10.65 -5.50 -6.89
N GLY A 50 9.88 -6.41 -6.34
CA GLY A 50 9.72 -6.56 -4.90
C GLY A 50 8.75 -7.66 -4.58
N HIS A 51 8.08 -7.56 -3.44
CA HIS A 51 7.02 -8.50 -3.05
C HIS A 51 5.68 -7.79 -3.07
N PHE A 52 4.76 -8.28 -3.87
CA PHE A 52 3.40 -7.76 -3.94
C PHE A 52 2.44 -8.85 -3.48
N TYR A 53 1.67 -8.56 -2.43
CA TYR A 53 0.77 -9.54 -1.81
C TYR A 53 -0.69 -9.22 -2.07
N VAL A 54 -1.48 -10.28 -2.21
CA VAL A 54 -2.94 -10.19 -2.26
C VAL A 54 -3.52 -10.83 -1.01
N PHE A 55 -4.60 -10.25 -0.51
CA PHE A 55 -5.31 -10.67 0.68
C PHE A 55 -6.69 -11.13 0.23
N LYS A 56 -7.02 -12.39 0.46
CA LYS A 56 -8.23 -13.02 -0.08
C LYS A 56 -9.18 -13.45 1.00
N ASP A 57 -10.46 -13.28 0.74
CA ASP A 57 -11.54 -13.82 1.54
C ASP A 57 -12.48 -14.58 0.60
N ASN A 58 -12.70 -15.89 0.87
CA ASN A 58 -13.49 -16.77 0.01
C ASN A 58 -13.07 -16.71 -1.46
N GLY A 59 -11.76 -16.70 -1.71
CA GLY A 59 -11.20 -16.69 -3.06
C GLY A 59 -11.22 -15.33 -3.76
N LYS A 60 -11.79 -14.31 -3.15
CA LYS A 60 -11.87 -12.96 -3.70
C LYS A 60 -10.76 -12.08 -3.12
N ILE A 61 -10.10 -11.31 -3.95
CA ILE A 61 -9.09 -10.34 -3.50
C ILE A 61 -9.80 -9.16 -2.84
N ILE A 62 -9.55 -8.97 -1.55
CA ILE A 62 -10.17 -7.92 -0.74
C ILE A 62 -9.18 -6.87 -0.29
N GLY A 63 -7.90 -7.08 -0.52
CA GLY A 63 -6.85 -6.14 -0.18
C GLY A 63 -5.57 -6.48 -0.89
N CYS A 64 -4.66 -5.52 -0.91
CA CYS A 64 -3.32 -5.70 -1.47
C CYS A 64 -2.33 -4.80 -0.79
N GLY A 65 -1.05 -5.10 -0.98
CA GLY A 65 0.04 -4.27 -0.52
C GLY A 65 1.36 -4.81 -1.00
N GLY A 66 2.30 -3.91 -1.26
CA GLY A 66 3.62 -4.29 -1.71
C GLY A 66 4.72 -3.68 -0.85
N ILE A 67 5.88 -4.29 -0.93
CA ILE A 67 7.11 -3.80 -0.29
C ILE A 67 8.30 -4.08 -1.19
N ALA A 68 9.21 -3.12 -1.27
CA ALA A 68 10.40 -3.21 -2.11
C ALA A 68 11.54 -2.39 -1.50
N ALA A 69 12.74 -2.53 -2.06
CA ALA A 69 13.85 -1.67 -1.71
C ALA A 69 13.52 -0.21 -2.07
N TYR A 70 13.83 0.71 -1.17
CA TYR A 70 13.71 2.14 -1.45
C TYR A 70 14.94 2.56 -2.27
N TRP A 71 14.69 2.93 -3.55
CA TRP A 71 15.77 3.31 -4.49
C TRP A 71 16.96 2.34 -4.45
N ASP A 72 16.68 1.04 -4.55
CA ASP A 72 17.68 -0.05 -4.53
C ASP A 72 18.54 -0.12 -3.25
N SER A 73 18.11 0.52 -2.17
CA SER A 73 18.80 0.48 -0.89
C SER A 73 18.75 -0.92 -0.27
N LEU A 74 19.84 -1.32 0.39
CA LEU A 74 19.88 -2.56 1.17
C LEU A 74 19.38 -2.37 2.60
N THR A 75 19.23 -1.12 3.06
CA THR A 75 18.88 -0.80 4.44
C THR A 75 17.62 0.04 4.58
N GLU A 76 17.01 0.43 3.48
CA GLU A 76 15.74 1.16 3.48
C GLU A 76 14.77 0.51 2.51
N SER A 77 13.51 0.45 2.91
CA SER A 77 12.46 -0.15 2.10
C SER A 77 11.26 0.79 2.04
N TRP A 78 10.36 0.56 1.08
CA TRP A 78 9.12 1.30 1.03
C TRP A 78 7.94 0.35 0.86
N ILE A 79 6.86 0.69 1.56
CA ILE A 79 5.57 0.02 1.44
C ILE A 79 4.71 0.86 0.52
N HIS A 80 4.03 0.21 -0.40
CA HIS A 80 3.25 0.89 -1.43
C HIS A 80 1.98 0.11 -1.77
N THR A 81 1.06 0.79 -2.44
CA THR A 81 -0.15 0.19 -3.03
C THR A 81 -0.98 -0.58 -2.01
N VAL A 82 -1.10 -0.01 -0.80
CA VAL A 82 -1.94 -0.58 0.26
C VAL A 82 -3.38 -0.14 0.04
N PHE A 83 -4.23 -1.09 -0.33
CA PHE A 83 -5.64 -0.83 -0.58
C PHE A 83 -6.50 -1.94 0.00
N VAL A 84 -7.69 -1.56 0.44
CA VAL A 84 -8.71 -2.50 0.96
C VAL A 84 -9.99 -2.25 0.19
N ALA A 85 -10.63 -3.33 -0.26
CA ALA A 85 -11.92 -3.23 -0.95
C ALA A 85 -12.92 -2.45 -0.08
N PRO A 86 -13.77 -1.60 -0.68
CA PRO A 86 -14.66 -0.72 0.08
C PRO A 86 -15.51 -1.45 1.12
N GLU A 87 -16.02 -2.63 0.77
CA GLU A 87 -16.89 -3.43 1.64
C GLU A 87 -16.15 -4.06 2.83
N TYR A 88 -14.83 -4.02 2.83
CA TYR A 88 -13.99 -4.56 3.92
C TYR A 88 -13.27 -3.49 4.70
N GLN A 89 -13.45 -2.22 4.38
CA GLN A 89 -12.83 -1.13 5.11
C GLN A 89 -13.41 -1.01 6.52
N ARG A 90 -12.61 -0.42 7.43
CA ARG A 90 -12.95 -0.22 8.85
C ARG A 90 -13.11 -1.52 9.64
N ASN A 91 -12.61 -2.64 9.11
CA ASN A 91 -12.63 -3.95 9.77
C ASN A 91 -11.22 -4.42 10.15
N GLY A 92 -10.24 -3.52 10.19
CA GLY A 92 -8.88 -3.87 10.58
C GLY A 92 -8.04 -4.55 9.49
N VAL A 93 -8.53 -4.67 8.27
CA VAL A 93 -7.80 -5.32 7.18
C VAL A 93 -6.54 -4.52 6.82
N GLY A 94 -6.64 -3.19 6.73
CA GLY A 94 -5.49 -2.33 6.44
C GLY A 94 -4.36 -2.51 7.46
N LYS A 95 -4.71 -2.57 8.75
CA LYS A 95 -3.72 -2.82 9.80
C LYS A 95 -3.04 -4.17 9.62
N LYS A 96 -3.81 -5.21 9.29
CA LYS A 96 -3.26 -6.56 9.03
C LYS A 96 -2.30 -6.55 7.85
N ILE A 97 -2.63 -5.79 6.80
CA ILE A 97 -1.75 -5.65 5.64
C ILE A 97 -0.41 -5.05 6.06
N ILE A 98 -0.42 -3.94 6.78
CA ILE A 98 0.82 -3.28 7.21
C ILE A 98 1.62 -4.20 8.15
N GLU A 99 0.98 -4.83 9.12
CA GLU A 99 1.65 -5.75 10.03
C GLU A 99 2.29 -6.92 9.28
N PHE A 100 1.61 -7.44 8.27
CA PHE A 100 2.16 -8.51 7.43
C PHE A 100 3.39 -8.02 6.64
N LEU A 101 3.29 -6.85 6.01
CA LEU A 101 4.40 -6.29 5.24
C LEU A 101 5.60 -5.94 6.12
N GLU A 102 5.36 -5.51 7.35
CA GLU A 102 6.45 -5.21 8.31
C GLU A 102 7.17 -6.48 8.79
N ASN A 103 6.65 -7.65 8.49
CA ASN A 103 7.31 -8.94 8.75
C ASN A 103 7.94 -9.56 7.50
N ASP A 104 7.84 -8.90 6.35
CA ASP A 104 8.51 -9.34 5.13
C ASP A 104 10.01 -9.14 5.23
N GLU A 105 10.79 -9.92 4.44
CA GLU A 105 12.25 -9.82 4.48
C GLU A 105 12.77 -8.43 4.13
N TYR A 106 12.09 -7.69 3.23
CA TYR A 106 12.46 -6.31 2.93
C TYR A 106 12.32 -5.40 4.15
N ALA A 107 11.31 -5.61 4.98
CA ALA A 107 11.14 -4.86 6.20
C ALA A 107 12.16 -5.25 7.26
N LYS A 108 12.41 -6.55 7.40
CA LYS A 108 13.33 -7.06 8.43
C LYS A 108 14.77 -6.63 8.22
N ARG A 109 15.20 -6.45 6.97
CA ARG A 109 16.55 -5.97 6.67
C ARG A 109 16.67 -4.44 6.74
N ALA A 110 15.54 -3.74 6.80
CA ALA A 110 15.53 -2.28 6.78
C ALA A 110 15.72 -1.69 8.16
N ASN A 111 16.34 -0.52 8.22
CA ASN A 111 16.34 0.33 9.42
C ASN A 111 15.38 1.52 9.26
N ARG A 112 14.80 1.70 8.07
CA ARG A 112 13.79 2.72 7.79
C ARG A 112 12.83 2.21 6.71
N ILE A 113 11.53 2.46 6.93
CA ILE A 113 10.48 2.16 5.95
C ILE A 113 9.78 3.46 5.58
N GLU A 114 9.64 3.72 4.29
CA GLU A 114 8.93 4.88 3.77
C GLU A 114 7.58 4.47 3.20
N ILE A 115 6.58 5.35 3.38
CA ILE A 115 5.25 5.20 2.78
C ILE A 115 4.86 6.52 2.13
N HIS A 116 4.36 6.47 0.90
CA HIS A 116 3.77 7.63 0.24
C HIS A 116 2.25 7.57 0.44
N SER A 117 1.76 8.39 1.36
CA SER A 117 0.38 8.31 1.85
C SER A 117 -0.54 9.27 1.14
N ALA A 118 -1.74 8.80 0.78
CA ALA A 118 -2.84 9.71 0.48
C ALA A 118 -3.20 10.50 1.74
N MET A 119 -3.75 11.71 1.54
CA MET A 119 -4.14 12.57 2.66
C MET A 119 -5.11 11.87 3.60
N SER A 120 -6.06 11.12 3.06
CA SER A 120 -7.07 10.40 3.85
C SER A 120 -6.50 9.31 4.74
N ALA A 121 -5.32 8.77 4.41
CA ALA A 121 -4.71 7.66 5.14
C ALA A 121 -3.67 8.08 6.19
N ILE A 122 -3.31 9.36 6.26
CA ILE A 122 -2.30 9.84 7.20
C ILE A 122 -2.61 9.45 8.65
N PRO A 123 -3.83 9.68 9.18
CA PRO A 123 -4.12 9.29 10.56
C PRO A 123 -3.96 7.79 10.81
N PHE A 124 -4.30 6.97 9.81
CA PHE A 124 -4.15 5.52 9.88
C PHE A 124 -2.68 5.12 10.04
N TYR A 125 -1.81 5.65 9.19
CA TYR A 125 -0.38 5.33 9.26
C TYR A 125 0.28 5.88 10.51
N ARG A 126 -0.13 7.06 10.98
CA ARG A 126 0.43 7.64 12.20
C ARG A 126 0.14 6.78 13.42
N LYS A 127 -1.02 6.16 13.50
CA LYS A 127 -1.36 5.21 14.57
C LYS A 127 -0.47 3.97 14.55
N LEU A 128 0.11 3.63 13.39
CA LEU A 128 1.00 2.49 13.24
C LEU A 128 2.48 2.86 13.42
N GLY A 129 2.77 4.10 13.82
CA GLY A 129 4.12 4.55 14.13
C GLY A 129 4.84 5.30 13.03
N TYR A 130 4.15 5.59 11.92
CA TYR A 130 4.72 6.39 10.84
C TYR A 130 4.56 7.87 11.13
N GLU A 131 5.58 8.65 10.82
CA GLU A 131 5.57 10.11 10.96
C GLU A 131 5.95 10.76 9.65
N HIS A 132 5.66 12.06 9.50
CA HIS A 132 6.07 12.81 8.34
C HIS A 132 7.59 12.75 8.18
N LYS A 133 8.05 12.49 6.96
CA LYS A 133 9.48 12.37 6.65
C LYS A 133 10.21 13.65 7.03
N ASP A 134 11.32 13.51 7.75
CA ASP A 134 12.11 14.63 8.27
C ASP A 134 11.27 15.62 9.09
N ARG A 135 10.15 15.16 9.67
CA ARG A 135 9.20 15.98 10.42
C ARG A 135 8.63 17.13 9.60
N GLN A 136 8.50 16.94 8.29
CA GLN A 136 8.01 17.95 7.37
C GLN A 136 6.82 17.45 6.58
N LEU A 137 5.90 18.36 6.25
CA LEU A 137 4.79 18.07 5.35
C LEU A 137 5.30 18.14 3.91
N ILE A 138 5.84 17.03 3.42
CA ILE A 138 6.34 16.93 2.04
C ILE A 138 5.22 16.38 1.18
N TYR A 139 4.65 17.23 0.33
CA TYR A 139 3.58 16.87 -0.59
C TYR A 139 4.12 16.91 -2.02
N ALA A 140 4.05 15.79 -2.70
CA ALA A 140 4.49 15.67 -4.08
C ALA A 140 3.67 14.57 -4.78
N ASP A 141 3.32 14.81 -6.05
CA ASP A 141 2.63 13.84 -6.90
C ASP A 141 1.36 13.25 -6.26
N GLY A 142 0.63 14.08 -5.49
CA GLY A 142 -0.63 13.68 -4.88
C GLY A 142 -0.51 12.91 -3.56
N HIS A 143 0.68 12.81 -2.98
CA HIS A 143 0.87 12.09 -1.72
C HIS A 143 1.78 12.82 -0.74
N PHE A 144 1.72 12.40 0.51
CA PHE A 144 2.62 12.86 1.57
C PHE A 144 3.62 11.76 1.92
N ASP A 145 4.87 12.15 2.16
CA ASP A 145 5.92 11.20 2.51
C ASP A 145 5.92 10.96 4.02
N LEU A 146 5.75 9.71 4.40
CA LEU A 146 5.82 9.26 5.80
C LEU A 146 6.95 8.26 5.95
N GLU A 147 7.46 8.11 7.18
CA GLU A 147 8.54 7.18 7.47
C GLU A 147 8.42 6.59 8.87
N LYS A 148 9.02 5.44 9.06
CA LYS A 148 9.16 4.76 10.36
C LYS A 148 10.55 4.18 10.44
N PHE A 149 11.26 4.51 11.50
CA PHE A 149 12.56 3.88 11.81
C PHE A 149 12.31 2.58 12.57
N VAL A 150 12.97 1.52 12.16
CA VAL A 150 12.72 0.17 12.66
C VAL A 150 14.01 -0.52 13.13
#